data_a002cfd703f3c405daf01c84f319c57e
#
_entry.id   a002cfd703f3c405daf01c84f319c57e
#
_cell.length_a   1.000
_cell.length_b   1.000
_cell.length_c   1.000
_cell.angle_alpha   90.00
_cell.angle_beta   90.00
_cell.angle_gamma   90.00
#
_symmetry.space_group_name_H-M   'P 1'
#
loop_
_entity.id
_entity.type
_entity.pdbx_description
1 polymer ?
#
loop_
_entity_poly.entity_id
_entity_poly.type
_entity_poly.pdbx_seq_one_letter_code
_entity_poly.pdbx_strand_id
1 'polypeptide(L)'
;MSSFTLSPIASVPALSTVGRAAILDALFEPCTALHTLSLDLLRTETFSSYNDLIASVGAQLTELSESHSISDIERLDKILGAHPRLGAKKVDSVLSQAEQAQLNTGGEEEAAMLRELNEEYERTFPGLRYV
;
A
#
# COMPACT_ATOMS: atom_id res chain seq x y z
N MET A 1 -7.74 -19.25 11.10
CA MET A 1 -7.34 -18.41 9.96
C MET A 1 -8.40 -17.36 9.71
N SER A 2 -8.03 -16.12 9.83
CA SER A 2 -8.96 -15.04 9.57
C SER A 2 -8.80 -14.56 8.13
N SER A 3 -9.89 -14.47 7.41
CA SER A 3 -9.93 -13.81 6.13
C SER A 3 -10.53 -12.43 6.33
N PHE A 4 -9.91 -11.42 5.72
CA PHE A 4 -10.44 -10.07 5.76
C PHE A 4 -11.52 -9.94 4.68
N THR A 5 -12.69 -9.43 5.07
CA THR A 5 -13.77 -9.13 4.13
C THR A 5 -14.06 -7.64 4.19
N LEU A 6 -14.08 -7.00 3.03
CA LEU A 6 -14.40 -5.57 2.96
C LEU A 6 -15.86 -5.34 3.35
N SER A 7 -16.09 -4.32 4.17
CA SER A 7 -17.44 -3.85 4.49
C SER A 7 -18.14 -3.31 3.25
N PRO A 8 -19.49 -3.28 3.22
CA PRO A 8 -20.20 -2.63 2.09
C PRO A 8 -19.71 -1.19 1.92
N ILE A 9 -19.49 -0.79 0.67
CA ILE A 9 -18.91 0.52 0.37
C ILE A 9 -19.72 1.68 1.01
N ALA A 10 -21.04 1.56 1.06
CA ALA A 10 -21.87 2.59 1.64
C ALA A 10 -21.69 2.76 3.15
N SER A 11 -21.15 1.75 3.84
CA SER A 11 -20.96 1.80 5.29
C SER A 11 -19.65 2.46 5.72
N VAL A 12 -18.73 2.71 4.78
CA VAL A 12 -17.36 3.18 5.09
C VAL A 12 -17.35 4.46 5.92
N PRO A 13 -18.12 5.53 5.59
CA PRO A 13 -18.08 6.74 6.40
C PRO A 13 -18.58 6.54 7.84
N ALA A 14 -19.41 5.54 8.07
CA ALA A 14 -19.98 5.25 9.40
C ALA A 14 -19.07 4.33 10.25
N LEU A 15 -18.03 3.76 9.69
CA LEU A 15 -17.11 2.89 10.42
C LEU A 15 -16.31 3.69 11.44
N SER A 16 -15.76 2.98 12.44
CA SER A 16 -14.79 3.57 13.37
C SER A 16 -13.49 3.92 12.64
N THR A 17 -12.65 4.73 13.29
CA THR A 17 -11.32 5.03 12.76
C THR A 17 -10.52 3.76 12.51
N VAL A 18 -10.59 2.80 13.44
CA VAL A 18 -9.92 1.51 13.29
C VAL A 18 -10.46 0.73 12.09
N GLY A 19 -11.79 0.75 11.89
CA GLY A 19 -12.42 0.08 10.75
C GLY A 19 -12.00 0.68 9.42
N ARG A 20 -11.94 2.01 9.32
CA ARG A 20 -11.48 2.68 8.11
C ARG A 20 -9.99 2.42 7.85
N ALA A 21 -9.16 2.44 8.90
CA ALA A 21 -7.74 2.11 8.75
C ALA A 21 -7.55 0.67 8.25
N ALA A 22 -8.37 -0.26 8.72
CA ALA A 22 -8.31 -1.65 8.27
C ALA A 22 -8.61 -1.79 6.77
N ILE A 23 -9.53 -0.96 6.25
CA ILE A 23 -9.82 -0.93 4.82
C ILE A 23 -8.60 -0.46 4.02
N LEU A 24 -7.94 0.61 4.47
CA LEU A 24 -6.73 1.11 3.83
C LEU A 24 -5.61 0.05 3.85
N ASP A 25 -5.44 -0.63 4.97
CA ASP A 25 -4.43 -1.68 5.11
C ASP A 25 -4.71 -2.88 4.20
N ALA A 26 -5.98 -3.19 3.95
CA ALA A 26 -6.37 -4.29 3.07
C ALA A 26 -6.22 -3.95 1.59
N LEU A 27 -6.53 -2.71 1.20
CA LEU A 27 -6.47 -2.27 -0.20
C LEU A 27 -5.07 -1.83 -0.62
N PHE A 28 -4.30 -1.33 0.33
CA PHE A 28 -2.92 -0.86 0.12
C PHE A 28 -2.02 -1.63 1.07
N GLU A 29 -0.92 -1.03 1.51
CA GLU A 29 -0.08 -1.67 2.53
C GLU A 29 -0.28 -0.98 3.88
N PRO A 30 -0.15 -1.69 5.01
CA PRO A 30 -0.21 -1.05 6.32
C PRO A 30 0.82 0.07 6.42
N CYS A 31 0.34 1.30 6.60
CA CYS A 31 1.21 2.47 6.56
C CYS A 31 0.56 3.64 7.32
N THR A 32 1.21 4.08 8.40
CA THR A 32 0.72 5.21 9.20
C THR A 32 0.64 6.49 8.38
N ALA A 33 1.58 6.71 7.45
CA ALA A 33 1.56 7.90 6.59
C ALA A 33 0.32 7.92 5.70
N LEU A 34 -0.10 6.76 5.19
CA LEU A 34 -1.32 6.66 4.38
C LEU A 34 -2.57 6.87 5.24
N HIS A 35 -2.59 6.35 6.47
CA HIS A 35 -3.68 6.62 7.40
C HIS A 35 -3.85 8.12 7.62
N THR A 36 -2.77 8.81 7.91
CA THR A 36 -2.78 10.26 8.13
C THR A 36 -3.30 11.01 6.89
N LEU A 37 -2.96 10.55 5.70
CA LEU A 37 -3.39 11.18 4.46
C LEU A 37 -4.86 10.93 4.15
N SER A 38 -5.36 9.73 4.36
CA SER A 38 -6.60 9.26 3.73
C SER A 38 -7.75 8.95 4.68
N LEU A 39 -7.54 8.87 6.00
CA LEU A 39 -8.62 8.55 6.94
C LEU A 39 -9.77 9.56 6.88
N ASP A 40 -9.47 10.85 6.78
CA ASP A 40 -10.51 11.87 6.67
C ASP A 40 -11.31 11.74 5.37
N LEU A 41 -10.66 11.39 4.29
CA LEU A 41 -11.34 11.14 3.02
C LEU A 41 -12.40 10.04 3.18
N LEU A 42 -12.05 8.94 3.84
CA LEU A 42 -12.96 7.82 4.04
C LEU A 42 -14.11 8.17 5.01
N ARG A 43 -13.89 9.14 5.89
CA ARG A 43 -14.91 9.60 6.83
C ARG A 43 -15.90 10.57 6.20
N THR A 44 -15.41 11.45 5.33
CA THR A 44 -16.21 12.58 4.82
C THR A 44 -16.86 12.31 3.48
N GLU A 45 -16.30 11.41 2.66
CA GLU A 45 -16.80 11.14 1.33
C GLU A 45 -17.59 9.84 1.28
N THR A 46 -18.60 9.83 0.40
CA THR A 46 -19.36 8.62 0.09
C THR A 46 -18.99 8.16 -1.31
N PHE A 47 -18.61 6.89 -1.43
CA PHE A 47 -18.18 6.31 -2.70
C PHE A 47 -19.24 5.34 -3.23
N SER A 48 -19.34 5.25 -4.56
CA SER A 48 -20.24 4.31 -5.22
C SER A 48 -19.67 2.90 -5.29
N SER A 49 -18.33 2.78 -5.23
CA SER A 49 -17.63 1.51 -5.32
C SER A 49 -16.25 1.63 -4.69
N TYR A 50 -15.63 0.50 -4.40
CA TYR A 50 -14.24 0.49 -3.95
C TYR A 50 -13.28 1.00 -5.03
N ASN A 51 -13.60 0.80 -6.30
CA ASN A 51 -12.79 1.39 -7.38
C ASN A 51 -12.76 2.92 -7.29
N ASP A 52 -13.90 3.55 -6.99
CA ASP A 52 -13.96 4.99 -6.80
C ASP A 52 -13.15 5.44 -5.57
N LEU A 53 -13.22 4.69 -4.47
CA LEU A 53 -12.42 4.96 -3.29
C LEU A 53 -10.93 4.89 -3.61
N ILE A 54 -10.49 3.85 -4.29
CA ILE A 54 -9.10 3.65 -4.69
C ILE A 54 -8.64 4.81 -5.58
N ALA A 55 -9.47 5.22 -6.54
CA ALA A 55 -9.17 6.33 -7.43
C ALA A 55 -8.98 7.65 -6.66
N SER A 56 -9.80 7.88 -5.63
CA SER A 56 -9.69 9.09 -4.81
C SER A 56 -8.42 9.11 -3.96
N VAL A 57 -8.02 7.96 -3.39
CA VAL A 57 -6.74 7.84 -2.69
C VAL A 57 -5.59 8.05 -3.69
N GLY A 58 -5.70 7.49 -4.88
CA GLY A 58 -4.72 7.69 -5.94
C GLY A 58 -4.55 9.17 -6.31
N ALA A 59 -5.65 9.92 -6.34
CA ALA A 59 -5.59 11.37 -6.58
C ALA A 59 -4.82 12.10 -5.47
N GLN A 60 -4.99 11.69 -4.21
CA GLN A 60 -4.22 12.24 -3.09
C GLN A 60 -2.72 11.96 -3.26
N LEU A 61 -2.35 10.76 -3.69
CA LEU A 61 -0.95 10.41 -3.95
C LEU A 61 -0.38 11.23 -5.10
N THR A 62 -1.17 11.45 -6.14
CA THR A 62 -0.76 12.30 -7.27
C THR A 62 -0.48 13.73 -6.81
N GLU A 63 -1.33 14.29 -5.94
CA GLU A 63 -1.10 15.62 -5.38
C GLU A 63 0.22 15.68 -4.61
N LEU A 64 0.54 14.65 -3.83
CA LEU A 64 1.83 14.58 -3.14
C LEU A 64 2.99 14.55 -4.12
N SER A 65 2.84 13.82 -5.23
CA SER A 65 3.91 13.72 -6.24
C SER A 65 4.18 15.02 -6.97
N GLU A 66 3.18 15.91 -7.05
CA GLU A 66 3.29 17.21 -7.68
C GLU A 66 3.74 18.31 -6.72
N SER A 67 3.79 18.01 -5.43
CA SER A 67 4.20 18.97 -4.40
C SER A 67 5.71 19.17 -4.38
N HIS A 68 6.14 20.40 -4.07
CA HIS A 68 7.55 20.73 -3.88
C HIS A 68 7.93 20.78 -2.39
N SER A 69 7.00 20.49 -1.49
CA SER A 69 7.24 20.45 -0.05
C SER A 69 8.07 19.23 0.32
N ILE A 70 9.12 19.43 1.14
CA ILE A 70 9.96 18.32 1.63
C ILE A 70 9.12 17.33 2.44
N SER A 71 8.20 17.82 3.28
CA SER A 71 7.36 16.94 4.08
C SER A 71 6.42 16.08 3.22
N ASP A 72 5.92 16.60 2.11
CA ASP A 72 5.07 15.84 1.19
C ASP A 72 5.88 14.79 0.43
N ILE A 73 7.10 15.12 0.02
CA ILE A 73 8.00 14.17 -0.64
C ILE A 73 8.34 13.02 0.32
N GLU A 74 8.67 13.33 1.57
CA GLU A 74 8.96 12.31 2.59
C GLU A 74 7.75 11.42 2.86
N ARG A 75 6.56 12.01 2.91
CA ARG A 75 5.31 11.26 3.11
C ARG A 75 5.05 10.29 1.96
N LEU A 76 5.21 10.76 0.72
CA LEU A 76 5.04 9.92 -0.46
C LEU A 76 6.05 8.77 -0.46
N ASP A 77 7.32 9.05 -0.15
CA ASP A 77 8.36 8.03 -0.07
C ASP A 77 8.01 6.94 0.96
N LYS A 78 7.48 7.31 2.10
CA LYS A 78 7.06 6.35 3.14
C LYS A 78 5.91 5.47 2.64
N ILE A 79 4.95 6.04 1.94
CA ILE A 79 3.81 5.29 1.40
C ILE A 79 4.27 4.31 0.33
N LEU A 80 5.07 4.78 -0.62
CA LEU A 80 5.58 3.92 -1.70
C LEU A 80 6.54 2.86 -1.18
N GLY A 81 7.34 3.18 -0.18
CA GLY A 81 8.29 2.26 0.44
C GLY A 81 7.66 1.22 1.36
N ALA A 82 6.37 1.33 1.68
CA ALA A 82 5.67 0.38 2.53
C ALA A 82 5.36 -0.94 1.81
N HIS A 83 5.38 -0.94 0.47
CA HIS A 83 5.14 -2.17 -0.29
C HIS A 83 6.28 -3.17 -0.08
N PRO A 84 5.98 -4.47 0.11
CA PRO A 84 7.03 -5.48 0.28
C PRO A 84 7.90 -5.60 -0.97
N ARG A 85 9.18 -5.92 -0.75
CA ARG A 85 10.07 -6.25 -1.86
C ARG A 85 9.56 -7.49 -2.59
N LEU A 86 9.77 -7.57 -3.90
CA LEU A 86 9.48 -8.79 -4.66
C LEU A 86 10.30 -9.94 -4.08
N GLY A 87 9.64 -11.07 -3.85
CA GLY A 87 10.27 -12.25 -3.27
C GLY A 87 10.39 -12.22 -1.75
N ALA A 88 9.83 -11.23 -1.07
CA ALA A 88 9.83 -11.17 0.39
C ALA A 88 9.10 -12.38 0.98
N LYS A 89 9.68 -12.99 2.02
CA LYS A 89 9.11 -14.18 2.67
C LYS A 89 8.09 -13.84 3.74
N LYS A 90 8.22 -12.68 4.38
CA LYS A 90 7.26 -12.19 5.38
C LYS A 90 6.59 -10.94 4.84
N VAL A 91 5.27 -10.98 4.76
CA VAL A 91 4.47 -9.89 4.23
C VAL A 91 3.25 -9.71 5.12
N ASP A 92 2.96 -8.46 5.50
CA ASP A 92 1.86 -8.16 6.44
C ASP A 92 0.48 -8.08 5.77
N SER A 93 0.44 -7.71 4.49
CA SER A 93 -0.81 -7.54 3.76
C SER A 93 -1.27 -8.85 3.13
N VAL A 94 -2.57 -9.17 3.25
CA VAL A 94 -3.15 -10.39 2.66
C VAL A 94 -3.03 -10.40 1.14
N LEU A 95 -3.24 -9.24 0.48
CA LEU A 95 -3.14 -9.15 -0.97
C LEU A 95 -1.70 -9.35 -1.44
N SER A 96 -0.75 -8.71 -0.75
CA SER A 96 0.66 -8.87 -1.09
C SER A 96 1.18 -10.27 -0.79
N GLN A 97 0.66 -10.93 0.26
CA GLN A 97 0.98 -12.34 0.52
C GLN A 97 0.59 -13.23 -0.66
N ALA A 98 -0.61 -13.02 -1.21
CA ALA A 98 -1.08 -13.80 -2.35
C ALA A 98 -0.23 -13.55 -3.60
N GLU A 99 0.16 -12.31 -3.86
CA GLU A 99 1.05 -11.97 -4.97
C GLU A 99 2.43 -12.59 -4.81
N GLN A 100 3.02 -12.47 -3.62
CA GLN A 100 4.37 -12.97 -3.35
C GLN A 100 4.44 -14.49 -3.38
N ALA A 101 3.36 -15.19 -3.00
CA ALA A 101 3.32 -16.64 -3.03
C ALA A 101 3.59 -17.20 -4.44
N GLN A 102 3.13 -16.51 -5.47
CA GLN A 102 3.39 -16.91 -6.86
C GLN A 102 4.84 -16.70 -7.26
N LEU A 103 5.48 -15.65 -6.73
CA LEU A 103 6.88 -15.33 -7.02
C LEU A 103 7.85 -16.26 -6.29
N ASN A 104 7.45 -16.82 -5.14
CA ASN A 104 8.29 -17.65 -4.31
C ASN A 104 8.24 -19.14 -4.69
N THR A 105 7.77 -19.47 -5.89
CA THR A 105 7.73 -20.84 -6.40
C THR A 105 9.05 -21.27 -7.05
N GLY A 106 9.95 -20.32 -7.34
CA GLY A 106 11.28 -20.60 -7.88
C GLY A 106 12.26 -21.10 -6.81
N GLY A 107 13.41 -21.61 -7.23
CA GLY A 107 14.44 -22.11 -6.33
C GLY A 107 15.27 -21.00 -5.70
N GLU A 108 16.27 -21.41 -4.91
CA GLU A 108 17.20 -20.50 -4.21
C GLU A 108 17.95 -19.56 -5.16
N GLU A 109 18.30 -20.04 -6.34
CA GLU A 109 19.02 -19.25 -7.34
C GLU A 109 18.17 -18.07 -7.80
N GLU A 110 16.90 -18.31 -8.08
CA GLU A 110 15.96 -17.28 -8.51
C GLU A 110 15.71 -16.26 -7.38
N ALA A 111 15.58 -16.75 -6.14
CA ALA A 111 15.42 -15.87 -4.97
C ALA A 111 16.64 -14.98 -4.77
N ALA A 112 17.85 -15.50 -5.00
CA ALA A 112 19.09 -14.73 -4.91
C ALA A 112 19.14 -13.63 -5.97
N MET A 113 18.72 -13.93 -7.19
CA MET A 113 18.66 -12.94 -8.28
C MET A 113 17.67 -11.82 -7.98
N LEU A 114 16.51 -12.15 -7.42
CA LEU A 114 15.52 -11.13 -7.02
C LEU A 114 16.10 -10.21 -5.95
N ARG A 115 16.82 -10.75 -4.97
CA ARG A 115 17.45 -9.93 -3.93
C ARG A 115 18.45 -8.95 -4.53
N GLU A 116 19.29 -9.40 -5.44
CA GLU A 116 20.27 -8.55 -6.11
C GLU A 116 19.61 -7.43 -6.92
N LEU A 117 18.58 -7.77 -7.68
CA LEU A 117 17.85 -6.78 -8.48
C LEU A 117 17.12 -5.76 -7.58
N ASN A 118 16.53 -6.20 -6.48
CA ASN A 118 15.91 -5.30 -5.52
C ASN A 118 16.92 -4.35 -4.90
N GLU A 119 18.09 -4.85 -4.50
CA GLU A 119 19.15 -4.02 -3.92
C GLU A 119 19.67 -2.99 -4.92
N GLU A 120 19.84 -3.38 -6.17
CA GLU A 120 20.27 -2.48 -7.23
C GLU A 120 19.24 -1.38 -7.48
N TYR A 121 17.95 -1.74 -7.54
CA TYR A 121 16.88 -0.79 -7.72
C TYR A 121 16.84 0.22 -6.56
N GLU A 122 16.95 -0.28 -5.33
CA GLU A 122 16.87 0.57 -4.13
C GLU A 122 18.09 1.48 -3.98
N ARG A 123 19.26 1.05 -4.49
CA ARG A 123 20.44 1.93 -4.55
C ARG A 123 20.27 3.03 -5.59
N THR A 124 19.66 2.70 -6.72
CA THR A 124 19.40 3.67 -7.80
C THR A 124 18.31 4.64 -7.44
N PHE A 125 17.27 4.19 -6.74
CA PHE A 125 16.12 4.99 -6.34
C PHE A 125 15.91 4.90 -4.84
N PRO A 126 16.73 5.62 -4.02
CA PRO A 126 16.62 5.56 -2.56
C PRO A 126 15.22 5.90 -2.07
N GLY A 127 14.70 5.09 -1.15
CA GLY A 127 13.36 5.27 -0.58
C GLY A 127 12.26 4.56 -1.35
N LEU A 128 12.53 4.05 -2.55
CA LEU A 128 11.55 3.34 -3.37
C LEU A 128 11.83 1.84 -3.40
N ARG A 129 10.82 1.08 -3.76
CA ARG A 129 10.90 -0.37 -3.96
C ARG A 129 10.30 -0.75 -5.29
N TYR A 130 10.89 -1.72 -5.95
CA TYR A 130 10.32 -2.28 -7.16
C TYR A 130 9.13 -3.18 -6.81
N VAL A 131 8.03 -2.96 -7.52
CA VAL A 131 6.77 -3.65 -7.27
C VAL A 131 6.32 -4.42 -8.50
#